data_5e213f4b2e4f1f3ab2948579cc7a5090
#
_entry.id   5e213f4b2e4f1f3ab2948579cc7a5090
#
_cell.length_a   1.000
_cell.length_b   1.000
_cell.length_c   1.000
_cell.angle_alpha   90.00
_cell.angle_beta   90.00
_cell.angle_gamma   90.00
#
_symmetry.space_group_name_H-M   'P 1'
#
loop_
_entity.id
_entity.type
_entity.pdbx_description
1 polymer ?
#
loop_
_entity_poly.entity_id
_entity_poly.type
_entity_poly.pdbx_seq_one_letter_code
_entity_poly.pdbx_strand_id
1 'polypeptide(L)'
;MKKYVIHILTLAVLLLLSGRVEAQRFIGFATAGVNLAQIEGDDVHGFYKAGFNGGLGVALPLTRDHKWTISAELLYNQKGSRKHCPAGYFDTIYYHPDMFLDVNRAVPYDSNIKCHIWLDYVQLPLLVHYEDMQSGFKFGAGFAWGRLVRAKEIYNGFTRTTNLRSGTYRTSDWSAIVDLEARLYKNLTLNVRWEYSMVPIRKMHYMTGKREADGTFNLNRDEIINMHNHLFSIRLTYFFNEKYELNTKVNRRGNRMGTKWIKSIPEY
;
A
#
# COMPACT_ATOMS: atom_id res chain seq x y z
N MET A 1 5.82 24.44 -25.41
CA MET A 1 4.39 24.35 -25.78
C MET A 1 4.12 23.41 -26.97
N LYS A 2 4.77 23.53 -28.13
CA LYS A 2 4.50 22.66 -29.30
C LYS A 2 4.64 21.14 -29.05
N LYS A 3 5.59 20.70 -28.23
CA LYS A 3 5.79 19.26 -27.91
C LYS A 3 4.60 18.65 -27.14
N TYR A 4 4.05 19.39 -26.17
CA TYR A 4 2.90 18.89 -25.38
C TYR A 4 1.62 18.82 -26.22
N VAL A 5 1.43 19.75 -27.16
CA VAL A 5 0.28 19.73 -28.08
C VAL A 5 0.34 18.48 -28.98
N ILE A 6 1.52 18.11 -29.45
CA ILE A 6 1.70 16.87 -30.25
C ILE A 6 1.35 15.62 -29.43
N HIS A 7 1.79 15.53 -28.18
CA HIS A 7 1.47 14.38 -27.32
C HIS A 7 -0.04 14.29 -26.98
N ILE A 8 -0.67 15.44 -26.74
CA ILE A 8 -2.12 15.50 -26.50
C ILE A 8 -2.88 15.10 -27.79
N LEU A 9 -2.43 15.57 -28.95
CA LEU A 9 -3.04 15.20 -30.24
C LEU A 9 -2.86 13.71 -30.54
N THR A 10 -1.67 13.16 -30.28
CA THR A 10 -1.39 11.72 -30.47
C THR A 10 -2.25 10.87 -29.52
N LEU A 11 -2.41 11.30 -28.27
CA LEU A 11 -3.27 10.63 -27.31
C LEU A 11 -4.75 10.70 -27.73
N ALA A 12 -5.20 11.87 -28.21
CA ALA A 12 -6.56 12.05 -28.72
C ALA A 12 -6.82 11.18 -29.95
N VAL A 13 -5.86 11.08 -30.89
CA VAL A 13 -5.96 10.22 -32.07
C VAL A 13 -5.97 8.74 -31.67
N LEU A 14 -5.15 8.32 -30.71
CA LEU A 14 -5.17 6.95 -30.17
C LEU A 14 -6.52 6.64 -29.49
N LEU A 15 -7.11 7.59 -28.77
CA LEU A 15 -8.45 7.45 -28.19
C LEU A 15 -9.57 7.41 -29.24
N LEU A 16 -9.41 8.12 -30.37
CA LEU A 16 -10.37 8.09 -31.48
C LEU A 16 -10.25 6.84 -32.36
N LEU A 17 -9.05 6.26 -32.46
CA LEU A 17 -8.82 5.00 -33.18
C LEU A 17 -9.34 3.78 -32.42
N SER A 18 -9.57 3.90 -31.11
CA SER A 18 -10.22 2.85 -30.28
C SER A 18 -11.73 2.71 -30.52
N GLY A 19 -12.31 3.42 -31.52
CA GLY A 19 -13.74 3.57 -31.81
C GLY A 19 -14.49 2.35 -32.36
N ARG A 20 -14.00 1.13 -32.13
CA ARG A 20 -14.76 -0.13 -32.29
C ARG A 20 -14.54 -1.06 -31.10
N VAL A 21 -14.49 -0.49 -29.91
CA VAL A 21 -14.65 -1.28 -28.70
C VAL A 21 -16.17 -1.46 -28.56
N GLU A 22 -16.68 -2.62 -28.92
CA GLU A 22 -17.97 -3.10 -28.41
C GLU A 22 -18.02 -2.72 -26.94
N ALA A 23 -19.10 -2.05 -26.52
CA ALA A 23 -19.19 -1.36 -25.23
C ALA A 23 -18.61 -2.22 -24.08
N GLN A 24 -17.31 -2.14 -23.88
CA GLN A 24 -16.62 -2.82 -22.78
C GLN A 24 -17.23 -2.27 -21.51
N ARG A 25 -17.88 -3.15 -20.77
CA ARG A 25 -18.62 -2.79 -19.56
C ARG A 25 -17.62 -2.43 -18.48
N PHE A 26 -17.35 -1.15 -18.29
CA PHE A 26 -16.61 -0.68 -17.14
C PHE A 26 -17.39 -0.99 -15.87
N ILE A 27 -16.71 -1.64 -14.95
CA ILE A 27 -17.25 -1.99 -13.65
C ILE A 27 -16.69 -1.00 -12.64
N GLY A 28 -17.53 -0.11 -12.14
CA GLY A 28 -17.16 0.82 -11.09
C GLY A 28 -17.17 0.11 -9.74
N PHE A 29 -16.24 0.48 -8.85
CA PHE A 29 -16.22 -0.03 -7.48
C PHE A 29 -15.72 1.01 -6.48
N ALA A 30 -16.13 0.84 -5.23
CA ALA A 30 -15.59 1.57 -4.09
C ALA A 30 -14.92 0.59 -3.13
N THR A 31 -13.83 1.00 -2.53
CA THR A 31 -13.10 0.20 -1.55
C THR A 31 -12.80 1.00 -0.30
N ALA A 32 -12.87 0.35 0.85
CA ALA A 32 -12.45 0.92 2.12
C ALA A 32 -11.90 -0.18 3.03
N GLY A 33 -10.90 0.15 3.86
CA GLY A 33 -10.30 -0.83 4.73
C GLY A 33 -9.27 -0.28 5.68
N VAL A 34 -8.60 -1.20 6.34
CA VAL A 34 -7.54 -0.92 7.31
C VAL A 34 -6.21 -1.44 6.81
N ASN A 35 -5.16 -0.69 7.11
CA ASN A 35 -3.78 -1.07 6.85
C ASN A 35 -3.10 -1.47 8.14
N LEU A 36 -2.25 -2.47 8.05
CA LEU A 36 -1.23 -2.78 9.01
C LEU A 36 0.10 -2.47 8.33
N ALA A 37 0.77 -1.40 8.76
CA ALA A 37 1.95 -0.85 8.08
C ALA A 37 3.20 -0.92 8.96
N GLN A 38 4.33 -1.10 8.29
CA GLN A 38 5.67 -0.91 8.83
C GLN A 38 6.54 -0.18 7.80
N ILE A 39 7.64 0.38 8.24
CA ILE A 39 8.72 0.87 7.39
C ILE A 39 9.90 -0.06 7.60
N GLU A 40 10.33 -0.73 6.55
CA GLU A 40 11.53 -1.55 6.58
C GLU A 40 12.77 -0.65 6.54
N GLY A 41 13.79 -0.97 7.33
CA GLY A 41 15.01 -0.14 7.45
C GLY A 41 14.95 0.91 8.56
N ASP A 42 13.91 0.91 9.40
CA ASP A 42 13.80 1.77 10.60
C ASP A 42 14.13 1.04 11.92
N ASP A 43 14.76 -0.15 11.84
CA ASP A 43 15.04 -1.07 12.95
C ASP A 43 13.79 -1.55 13.72
N VAL A 44 12.62 -1.40 13.13
CA VAL A 44 11.36 -1.83 13.71
C VAL A 44 10.81 -3.01 12.93
N HIS A 45 10.76 -4.14 13.57
CA HIS A 45 10.09 -5.31 13.02
C HIS A 45 8.65 -5.37 13.56
N GLY A 46 7.69 -5.45 12.67
CA GLY A 46 6.28 -5.67 12.99
C GLY A 46 5.33 -4.58 12.50
N PHE A 47 4.14 -5.00 12.10
CA PHE A 47 3.08 -4.18 11.52
C PHE A 47 2.22 -3.50 12.59
N TYR A 48 2.85 -2.71 13.47
CA TYR A 48 2.16 -2.10 14.63
C TYR A 48 1.40 -0.82 14.29
N LYS A 49 1.56 -0.29 13.08
CA LYS A 49 0.84 0.91 12.68
C LYS A 49 -0.45 0.56 11.96
N ALA A 50 -1.57 0.79 12.62
CA ALA A 50 -2.86 0.79 11.95
C ALA A 50 -3.06 2.09 11.17
N GLY A 51 -3.58 1.98 9.96
CA GLY A 51 -3.95 3.07 9.07
C GLY A 51 -5.28 2.79 8.38
N PHE A 52 -5.77 3.78 7.66
CA PHE A 52 -6.97 3.68 6.83
C PHE A 52 -6.57 3.69 5.35
N ASN A 53 -7.32 2.98 4.54
CA ASN A 53 -7.31 3.16 3.08
C ASN A 53 -8.74 3.22 2.55
N GLY A 54 -8.94 3.99 1.48
CA GLY A 54 -10.24 4.07 0.85
C GLY A 54 -10.17 4.83 -0.47
N GLY A 55 -11.03 4.43 -1.40
CA GLY A 55 -11.03 5.03 -2.72
C GLY A 55 -12.06 4.44 -3.66
N LEU A 56 -11.95 4.86 -4.90
CA LEU A 56 -12.80 4.43 -6.01
C LEU A 56 -11.92 3.81 -7.08
N GLY A 57 -12.53 2.91 -7.85
CA GLY A 57 -11.83 2.29 -8.97
C GLY A 57 -12.76 1.91 -10.09
N VAL A 58 -12.14 1.56 -11.20
CA VAL A 58 -12.80 1.00 -12.36
C VAL A 58 -12.09 -0.27 -12.76
N ALA A 59 -12.85 -1.27 -13.15
CA ALA A 59 -12.35 -2.54 -13.64
C ALA A 59 -12.88 -2.79 -15.05
N LEU A 60 -12.02 -3.33 -15.91
CA LEU A 60 -12.33 -3.65 -17.30
C LEU A 60 -12.05 -5.14 -17.53
N PRO A 61 -13.08 -5.95 -17.79
CA PRO A 61 -12.88 -7.32 -18.23
C PRO A 61 -12.14 -7.38 -19.57
N LEU A 62 -11.06 -8.15 -19.63
CA LEU A 62 -10.25 -8.33 -20.84
C LEU A 62 -10.73 -9.49 -21.71
N THR A 63 -11.39 -10.46 -21.08
CA THR A 63 -11.89 -11.68 -21.75
C THR A 63 -13.41 -11.75 -21.66
N ARG A 64 -14.05 -12.40 -22.65
CA ARG A 64 -15.50 -12.59 -22.68
C ARG A 64 -16.02 -13.40 -21.49
N ASP A 65 -15.23 -14.33 -21.00
CA ASP A 65 -15.54 -15.13 -19.81
C ASP A 65 -15.27 -14.38 -18.48
N HIS A 66 -14.84 -13.11 -18.55
CA HIS A 66 -14.54 -12.24 -17.41
C HIS A 66 -13.49 -12.78 -16.40
N LYS A 67 -12.71 -13.79 -16.81
CA LYS A 67 -11.67 -14.32 -15.94
C LYS A 67 -10.53 -13.34 -15.73
N TRP A 68 -10.13 -12.64 -16.79
CA TRP A 68 -9.09 -11.63 -16.74
C TRP A 68 -9.69 -10.25 -16.72
N THR A 69 -9.24 -9.46 -15.75
CA THR A 69 -9.71 -8.09 -15.54
C THR A 69 -8.53 -7.19 -15.24
N ILE A 70 -8.48 -6.02 -15.85
CA ILE A 70 -7.57 -4.95 -15.44
C ILE A 70 -8.33 -3.94 -14.61
N SER A 71 -7.71 -3.43 -13.53
CA SER A 71 -8.31 -2.39 -12.70
C SER A 71 -7.38 -1.23 -12.48
N ALA A 72 -7.96 -0.05 -12.37
CA ALA A 72 -7.30 1.18 -11.97
C ALA A 72 -8.06 1.78 -10.78
N GLU A 73 -7.33 2.19 -9.76
CA GLU A 73 -7.89 2.76 -8.53
C GLU A 73 -7.36 4.18 -8.31
N LEU A 74 -8.16 5.03 -7.65
CA LEU A 74 -7.71 6.24 -6.99
C LEU A 74 -7.92 6.05 -5.50
N LEU A 75 -6.83 5.95 -4.76
CA LEU A 75 -6.84 5.48 -3.38
C LEU A 75 -6.15 6.48 -2.46
N TYR A 76 -6.79 6.85 -1.35
CA TYR A 76 -6.12 7.46 -0.21
C TYR A 76 -5.60 6.35 0.70
N ASN A 77 -4.31 6.38 1.04
CA ASN A 77 -3.63 5.28 1.71
C ASN A 77 -2.71 5.79 2.82
N GLN A 78 -3.01 5.43 4.06
CA GLN A 78 -2.22 5.79 5.24
C GLN A 78 -1.18 4.70 5.51
N LYS A 79 0.09 5.07 5.33
CA LYS A 79 1.27 4.25 5.59
C LYS A 79 2.07 4.78 6.79
N GLY A 80 3.18 4.15 7.09
CA GLY A 80 4.13 4.59 8.11
C GLY A 80 4.53 3.50 9.08
N SER A 81 5.06 3.89 10.23
CA SER A 81 5.57 2.98 11.25
C SER A 81 5.20 3.46 12.65
N ARG A 82 5.09 2.53 13.58
CA ARG A 82 4.92 2.78 15.00
C ARG A 82 5.88 1.90 15.79
N LYS A 83 6.79 2.54 16.52
CA LYS A 83 7.80 1.85 17.33
C LYS A 83 7.41 1.85 18.79
N HIS A 84 7.51 0.67 19.41
CA HIS A 84 7.71 0.48 20.82
C HIS A 84 9.05 -0.22 21.00
N CYS A 85 10.03 0.45 21.55
CA CYS A 85 11.27 -0.20 21.92
C CYS A 85 11.21 -0.57 23.40
N PRO A 86 11.24 -1.88 23.73
CA PRO A 86 11.36 -2.30 25.11
C PRO A 86 12.71 -1.87 25.68
N ALA A 87 12.72 -1.56 26.97
CA ALA A 87 13.96 -1.31 27.73
C ALA A 87 14.93 -2.47 27.55
N GLY A 88 16.16 -2.19 27.22
CA GLY A 88 17.26 -3.17 27.20
C GLY A 88 17.77 -3.58 25.81
N TYR A 89 17.23 -3.05 24.73
CA TYR A 89 17.64 -3.47 23.39
C TYR A 89 18.87 -2.75 22.80
N PHE A 90 19.42 -1.75 23.48
CA PHE A 90 20.48 -0.89 22.94
C PHE A 90 21.80 -0.99 23.69
N ASP A 91 22.66 -1.91 23.28
CA ASP A 91 24.12 -1.76 23.42
C ASP A 91 24.71 -0.87 22.30
N THR A 92 23.88 -0.46 21.33
CA THR A 92 24.28 0.34 20.19
C THR A 92 23.43 1.60 20.12
N ILE A 93 24.04 2.76 20.26
CA ILE A 93 23.36 4.05 20.08
C ILE A 93 23.43 4.40 18.60
N TYR A 94 22.26 4.48 17.95
CA TYR A 94 22.14 4.98 16.60
C TYR A 94 22.09 6.51 16.61
N TYR A 95 23.12 7.14 16.13
CA TYR A 95 23.18 8.59 15.99
C TYR A 95 22.63 8.99 14.60
N HIS A 96 21.59 9.80 14.61
CA HIS A 96 21.04 10.39 13.37
C HIS A 96 21.59 11.80 13.21
N PRO A 97 22.36 12.10 12.14
CA PRO A 97 22.98 13.43 11.96
C PRO A 97 21.94 14.56 11.79
N ASP A 98 20.71 14.25 11.35
CA ASP A 98 19.60 15.21 11.29
C ASP A 98 18.88 15.41 12.62
N MET A 99 19.20 14.66 13.67
CA MET A 99 18.80 14.95 15.02
C MET A 99 19.92 15.79 15.66
N PHE A 100 19.65 17.07 15.89
CA PHE A 100 20.43 17.92 16.78
C PHE A 100 20.30 17.37 18.20
N LEU A 101 20.96 16.27 18.49
CA LEU A 101 21.22 15.86 19.85
C LEU A 101 22.45 16.64 20.27
N ASP A 102 22.24 17.53 21.24
CA ASP A 102 23.33 18.13 21.97
C ASP A 102 24.20 16.98 22.53
N VAL A 103 25.39 16.79 21.97
CA VAL A 103 26.30 15.68 22.27
C VAL A 103 26.64 15.63 23.78
N ASN A 104 26.43 16.71 24.52
CA ASN A 104 26.65 16.85 25.96
C ASN A 104 25.44 16.42 26.80
N ARG A 105 24.29 16.14 26.23
CA ARG A 105 23.18 15.49 26.93
C ARG A 105 23.20 14.01 26.57
N ALA A 106 23.91 13.23 27.38
CA ALA A 106 23.60 11.80 27.48
C ALA A 106 22.08 11.71 27.74
N VAL A 107 21.30 11.41 26.72
CA VAL A 107 19.86 11.17 26.89
C VAL A 107 19.78 10.03 27.89
N PRO A 108 19.16 10.25 29.06
CA PRO A 108 19.00 9.17 30.02
C PRO A 108 18.38 8.03 29.23
N TYR A 109 18.86 6.83 29.46
CA TYR A 109 18.40 5.58 28.93
C TYR A 109 16.92 5.39 29.32
N ASP A 110 16.03 6.13 28.67
CA ASP A 110 14.59 6.02 28.86
C ASP A 110 14.07 4.94 27.95
N SER A 111 13.72 3.84 28.56
CA SER A 111 13.36 2.56 27.99
C SER A 111 12.10 2.56 27.12
N ASN A 112 11.48 3.70 26.87
CA ASN A 112 10.22 3.83 26.15
C ASN A 112 10.27 4.89 25.04
N ILE A 113 11.28 4.80 24.16
CA ILE A 113 11.30 5.68 22.98
C ILE A 113 10.13 5.31 22.07
N LYS A 114 9.13 6.20 22.00
CA LYS A 114 8.00 6.07 21.10
C LYS A 114 8.30 6.84 19.82
N CYS A 115 8.42 6.13 18.70
CA CYS A 115 8.52 6.74 17.39
C CYS A 115 7.26 6.43 16.59
N HIS A 116 6.60 7.46 16.10
CA HIS A 116 5.43 7.32 15.24
C HIS A 116 5.67 8.11 13.95
N ILE A 117 5.59 7.43 12.83
CA ILE A 117 5.69 8.00 11.49
C ILE A 117 4.35 7.82 10.79
N TRP A 118 3.77 8.93 10.32
CA TRP A 118 2.55 8.94 9.51
C TRP A 118 2.90 9.45 8.12
N LEU A 119 2.61 8.65 7.13
CA LEU A 119 2.80 8.98 5.72
C LEU A 119 1.48 8.70 4.99
N ASP A 120 0.82 9.77 4.56
CA ASP A 120 -0.44 9.66 3.83
C ASP A 120 -0.17 9.89 2.33
N TYR A 121 -0.66 8.97 1.53
CA TYR A 121 -0.50 8.99 0.08
C TYR A 121 -1.83 9.05 -0.65
N VAL A 122 -1.86 9.74 -1.77
CA VAL A 122 -2.83 9.52 -2.83
C VAL A 122 -2.15 8.61 -3.85
N GLN A 123 -2.76 7.46 -4.13
CA GLN A 123 -2.19 6.41 -4.97
C GLN A 123 -3.05 6.11 -6.18
N LEU A 124 -2.39 5.67 -7.24
CA LEU A 124 -2.98 5.15 -8.46
C LEU A 124 -2.49 3.70 -8.67
N PRO A 125 -3.13 2.72 -8.04
CA PRO A 125 -2.90 1.31 -8.31
C PRO A 125 -3.41 0.91 -9.70
N LEU A 126 -2.61 0.12 -10.41
CA LEU A 126 -2.97 -0.53 -11.67
C LEU A 126 -2.67 -2.02 -11.54
N LEU A 127 -3.71 -2.85 -11.62
CA LEU A 127 -3.62 -4.28 -11.37
C LEU A 127 -4.26 -5.10 -12.48
N VAL A 128 -3.70 -6.28 -12.70
CA VAL A 128 -4.31 -7.34 -13.50
C VAL A 128 -4.79 -8.41 -12.53
N HIS A 129 -6.03 -8.84 -12.70
CA HIS A 129 -6.66 -9.86 -11.87
C HIS A 129 -7.07 -11.07 -12.69
N TYR A 130 -6.96 -12.23 -12.06
CA TYR A 130 -7.51 -13.49 -12.54
C TYR A 130 -8.56 -14.00 -11.56
N GLU A 131 -9.79 -14.21 -12.02
CA GLU A 131 -10.91 -14.73 -11.24
C GLU A 131 -11.12 -16.20 -11.57
N ASP A 132 -11.01 -17.07 -10.56
CA ASP A 132 -11.43 -18.45 -10.67
C ASP A 132 -12.92 -18.56 -10.41
N MET A 133 -13.66 -18.78 -11.50
CA MET A 133 -15.11 -18.89 -11.48
C MET A 133 -15.66 -20.06 -10.65
N GLN A 134 -14.82 -21.07 -10.36
CA GLN A 134 -15.27 -22.21 -9.57
C GLN A 134 -15.18 -21.96 -8.07
N SER A 135 -14.08 -21.35 -7.63
CA SER A 135 -13.83 -21.07 -6.21
C SER A 135 -14.42 -19.73 -5.76
N GLY A 136 -14.57 -18.76 -6.68
CA GLY A 136 -14.96 -17.40 -6.39
C GLY A 136 -13.85 -16.54 -5.80
N PHE A 137 -12.59 -17.02 -5.86
CA PHE A 137 -11.40 -16.26 -5.53
C PHE A 137 -10.88 -15.52 -6.74
N LYS A 138 -10.38 -14.32 -6.49
CA LYS A 138 -9.75 -13.49 -7.49
C LYS A 138 -8.37 -13.09 -7.01
N PHE A 139 -7.37 -13.35 -7.84
CA PHE A 139 -5.96 -13.03 -7.58
C PHE A 139 -5.56 -11.84 -8.44
N GLY A 140 -4.89 -10.88 -7.85
CA GLY A 140 -4.41 -9.69 -8.54
C GLY A 140 -2.95 -9.43 -8.30
N ALA A 141 -2.28 -8.87 -9.28
CA ALA A 141 -0.94 -8.35 -9.15
C ALA A 141 -0.77 -7.08 -9.99
N GLY A 142 0.08 -6.18 -9.55
CA GLY A 142 0.32 -4.94 -10.26
C GLY A 142 1.23 -3.99 -9.52
N PHE A 143 1.11 -2.72 -9.89
CA PHE A 143 1.94 -1.65 -9.36
C PHE A 143 1.06 -0.46 -8.95
N ALA A 144 1.56 0.34 -8.01
CA ALA A 144 0.96 1.62 -7.68
C ALA A 144 2.00 2.73 -7.75
N TRP A 145 1.58 3.87 -8.28
CA TRP A 145 2.27 5.13 -8.08
C TRP A 145 1.56 5.93 -7.01
N GLY A 146 2.31 6.39 -6.00
CA GLY A 146 1.79 7.16 -4.88
C GLY A 146 2.42 8.54 -4.79
N ARG A 147 1.62 9.55 -4.50
CA ARG A 147 2.06 10.90 -4.17
C ARG A 147 1.87 11.13 -2.68
N LEU A 148 2.95 11.45 -1.98
CA LEU A 148 2.91 11.82 -0.57
C LEU A 148 2.17 13.16 -0.41
N VAL A 149 1.11 13.18 0.39
CA VAL A 149 0.29 14.38 0.67
C VAL A 149 0.44 14.87 2.09
N ARG A 150 0.87 14.00 3.02
CA ARG A 150 1.12 14.34 4.41
C ARG A 150 2.25 13.50 4.96
N ALA A 151 3.16 14.14 5.70
CA ALA A 151 4.19 13.48 6.50
C ALA A 151 4.18 14.09 7.90
N LYS A 152 4.16 13.24 8.92
CA LYS A 152 4.27 13.64 10.33
C LYS A 152 5.10 12.62 11.06
N GLU A 153 6.06 13.09 11.84
CA GLU A 153 6.93 12.26 12.67
C GLU A 153 6.86 12.77 14.11
N ILE A 154 6.60 11.86 15.04
CA ILE A 154 6.66 12.12 16.49
C ILE A 154 7.72 11.20 17.05
N TYR A 155 8.73 11.79 17.67
CA TYR A 155 9.81 11.08 18.28
C TYR A 155 9.89 11.47 19.76
N ASN A 156 9.75 10.50 20.66
CA ASN A 156 9.85 10.68 22.12
C ASN A 156 8.96 11.81 22.68
N GLY A 157 7.74 11.95 22.14
CA GLY A 157 6.79 12.99 22.54
C GLY A 157 6.99 14.35 21.84
N PHE A 158 8.11 14.55 21.15
CA PHE A 158 8.34 15.76 20.37
C PHE A 158 7.85 15.58 18.94
N THR A 159 6.96 16.48 18.50
CA THR A 159 6.55 16.51 17.09
C THR A 159 7.71 17.10 16.28
N ARG A 160 8.34 16.27 15.46
CA ARG A 160 9.25 16.75 14.45
C ARG A 160 8.41 17.30 13.30
N THR A 161 8.60 18.58 12.96
CA THR A 161 7.86 19.19 11.86
C THR A 161 8.41 18.70 10.53
N THR A 162 8.16 17.46 10.19
CA THR A 162 8.36 16.96 8.84
C THR A 162 7.18 17.39 8.01
N ASN A 163 7.36 18.40 7.19
CA ASN A 163 6.42 18.77 6.16
C ASN A 163 6.93 18.28 4.79
N LEU A 164 6.08 18.30 3.79
CA LEU A 164 6.45 17.93 2.42
C LEU A 164 7.60 18.76 1.86
N ARG A 165 7.81 19.98 2.38
CA ARG A 165 8.86 20.90 1.94
C ARG A 165 10.22 20.60 2.57
N SER A 166 10.26 19.86 3.67
CA SER A 166 11.52 19.51 4.36
C SER A 166 12.41 18.56 3.54
N GLY A 167 11.83 17.89 2.53
CA GLY A 167 12.58 16.94 1.69
C GLY A 167 12.99 15.64 2.42
N THR A 168 12.56 15.45 3.68
CA THR A 168 12.92 14.29 4.49
C THR A 168 12.43 12.97 3.88
N TYR A 169 11.23 13.01 3.30
CA TYR A 169 10.64 11.86 2.61
C TYR A 169 10.51 12.14 1.12
N ARG A 170 10.72 11.10 0.32
CA ARG A 170 10.47 11.16 -1.11
C ARG A 170 8.99 11.38 -1.37
N THR A 171 8.68 12.32 -2.27
CA THR A 171 7.28 12.68 -2.56
C THR A 171 6.56 11.68 -3.46
N SER A 172 7.29 10.81 -4.14
CA SER A 172 6.75 9.77 -5.02
C SER A 172 7.17 8.41 -4.52
N ASP A 173 6.21 7.49 -4.41
CA ASP A 173 6.39 6.11 -4.00
C ASP A 173 5.92 5.19 -5.14
N TRP A 174 6.73 4.20 -5.48
CA TRP A 174 6.40 3.15 -6.45
C TRP A 174 6.34 1.83 -5.71
N SER A 175 5.18 1.22 -5.69
CA SER A 175 4.94 -0.01 -4.93
C SER A 175 4.54 -1.16 -5.84
N ALA A 176 5.05 -2.36 -5.55
CA ALA A 176 4.50 -3.61 -6.06
C ALA A 176 3.30 -4.02 -5.18
N ILE A 177 2.29 -4.60 -5.80
CA ILE A 177 1.04 -5.00 -5.15
C ILE A 177 0.69 -6.43 -5.52
N VAL A 178 0.22 -7.19 -4.54
CA VAL A 178 -0.45 -8.48 -4.73
C VAL A 178 -1.77 -8.48 -3.97
N ASP A 179 -2.84 -8.90 -4.63
CA ASP A 179 -4.20 -8.94 -4.11
C ASP A 179 -4.75 -10.36 -4.06
N LEU A 180 -5.51 -10.62 -3.02
CA LEU A 180 -6.42 -11.76 -2.96
C LEU A 180 -7.82 -11.24 -2.60
N GLU A 181 -8.80 -11.53 -3.45
CA GLU A 181 -10.19 -11.18 -3.20
C GLU A 181 -11.05 -12.44 -3.03
N ALA A 182 -11.92 -12.39 -2.06
CA ALA A 182 -12.93 -13.41 -1.83
C ALA A 182 -14.31 -12.76 -1.79
N ARG A 183 -15.27 -13.35 -2.53
CA ARG A 183 -16.63 -12.84 -2.55
C ARG A 183 -17.35 -13.20 -1.27
N LEU A 184 -17.87 -12.19 -0.56
CA LEU A 184 -18.67 -12.36 0.64
C LEU A 184 -20.14 -12.45 0.31
N TYR A 185 -20.67 -11.47 -0.43
CA TYR A 185 -22.09 -11.37 -0.71
C TYR A 185 -22.34 -10.51 -1.95
N LYS A 186 -23.08 -11.04 -2.94
CA LYS A 186 -23.42 -10.31 -4.19
C LYS A 186 -22.23 -9.48 -4.70
N ASN A 187 -22.35 -8.18 -4.60
CA ASN A 187 -21.38 -7.20 -5.09
C ASN A 187 -20.32 -6.83 -4.05
N LEU A 188 -20.31 -7.47 -2.87
CA LEU A 188 -19.38 -7.20 -1.79
C LEU A 188 -18.30 -8.26 -1.73
N THR A 189 -17.04 -7.84 -1.80
CA THR A 189 -15.87 -8.70 -1.69
C THR A 189 -14.99 -8.28 -0.51
N LEU A 190 -14.35 -9.25 0.10
CA LEU A 190 -13.23 -9.05 1.01
C LEU A 190 -11.94 -9.11 0.19
N ASN A 191 -11.10 -8.11 0.32
CA ASN A 191 -9.80 -8.04 -0.34
C ASN A 191 -8.68 -7.98 0.71
N VAL A 192 -7.68 -8.83 0.55
CA VAL A 192 -6.43 -8.80 1.31
C VAL A 192 -5.33 -8.41 0.34
N ARG A 193 -4.63 -7.31 0.63
CA ARG A 193 -3.58 -6.74 -0.22
C ARG A 193 -2.26 -6.70 0.53
N TRP A 194 -1.24 -7.16 -0.13
CA TRP A 194 0.15 -6.92 0.24
C TRP A 194 0.74 -5.85 -0.68
N GLU A 195 1.46 -4.90 -0.10
CA GLU A 195 2.10 -3.82 -0.86
C GLU A 195 3.50 -3.54 -0.31
N TYR A 196 4.48 -3.38 -1.21
CA TYR A 196 5.86 -3.10 -0.90
C TYR A 196 6.43 -2.01 -1.81
N SER A 197 7.05 -0.98 -1.21
CA SER A 197 7.71 0.10 -1.95
C SER A 197 9.00 -0.40 -2.58
N MET A 198 9.08 -0.36 -3.90
CA MET A 198 10.27 -0.77 -4.66
C MET A 198 11.39 0.26 -4.60
N VAL A 199 11.04 1.51 -4.32
CA VAL A 199 11.99 2.62 -4.27
C VAL A 199 12.06 3.14 -2.84
N PRO A 200 13.27 3.42 -2.30
CA PRO A 200 13.39 3.96 -0.96
C PRO A 200 12.61 5.26 -0.79
N ILE A 201 11.76 5.32 0.23
CA ILE A 201 11.02 6.54 0.61
C ILE A 201 11.90 7.55 1.33
N ARG A 202 12.96 7.06 1.99
CA ARG A 202 13.97 7.85 2.69
C ARG A 202 15.29 7.08 2.73
N LYS A 203 16.40 7.82 2.68
CA LYS A 203 17.75 7.30 2.99
C LYS A 203 18.16 7.88 4.33
N MET A 204 18.48 7.02 5.27
CA MET A 204 18.97 7.43 6.58
C MET A 204 20.44 7.08 6.71
N HIS A 205 21.21 8.03 7.24
CA HIS A 205 22.60 7.82 7.62
C HIS A 205 22.63 7.47 9.11
N TYR A 206 23.16 6.32 9.44
CA TYR A 206 23.38 5.90 10.81
C TYR A 206 24.86 5.90 11.13
N MET A 207 25.22 6.55 12.22
CA MET A 207 26.53 6.35 12.83
C MET A 207 26.37 5.31 13.92
N THR A 208 27.03 4.18 13.77
CA THR A 208 27.10 3.16 14.81
C THR A 208 28.26 3.48 15.75
N GLY A 209 27.98 3.64 17.01
CA GLY A 209 28.97 3.85 18.06
C GLY A 209 29.00 2.69 19.05
N LYS A 210 30.16 2.17 19.37
CA LYS A 210 30.38 1.26 20.50
C LYS A 210 30.88 2.06 21.70
N ARG A 211 30.28 1.79 22.84
CA ARG A 211 30.81 2.31 24.09
C ARG A 211 32.02 1.46 24.50
N GLU A 212 33.17 2.07 24.58
CA GLU A 212 34.40 1.43 25.06
C GLU A 212 34.35 1.29 26.58
N ALA A 213 35.20 0.39 27.13
CA ALA A 213 35.23 0.13 28.57
C ALA A 213 35.65 1.36 29.44
N ASP A 214 36.25 2.36 28.81
CA ASP A 214 36.63 3.64 29.41
C ASP A 214 35.50 4.69 29.43
N GLY A 215 34.32 4.33 28.88
CA GLY A 215 33.16 5.20 28.79
C GLY A 215 33.14 6.12 27.59
N THR A 216 34.15 6.08 26.70
CA THR A 216 34.17 6.85 25.46
C THR A 216 33.34 6.21 24.40
N PHE A 217 32.72 7.02 23.52
CA PHE A 217 32.00 6.57 22.34
C PHE A 217 32.90 6.63 21.12
N ASN A 218 33.16 5.47 20.55
CA ASN A 218 33.86 5.38 19.27
C ASN A 218 32.82 5.28 18.14
N LEU A 219 32.63 6.38 17.39
CA LEU A 219 31.70 6.44 16.25
C LEU A 219 32.43 5.93 15.01
N ASN A 220 32.18 4.69 14.64
CA ASN A 220 33.06 4.01 13.65
C ASN A 220 32.43 3.72 12.29
N ARG A 221 31.14 4.02 12.03
CA ARG A 221 30.58 3.66 10.74
C ARG A 221 29.39 4.52 10.31
N ASP A 222 29.50 5.10 9.13
CA ASP A 222 28.35 5.71 8.43
C ASP A 222 27.71 4.62 7.56
N GLU A 223 26.55 4.11 8.00
CA GLU A 223 25.77 3.14 7.22
C GLU A 223 24.55 3.84 6.62
N ILE A 224 24.39 3.70 5.30
CA ILE A 224 23.22 4.22 4.61
C ILE A 224 22.15 3.13 4.59
N ILE A 225 21.05 3.37 5.29
CA ILE A 225 19.89 2.47 5.30
C ILE A 225 18.80 3.05 4.41
N ASN A 226 18.29 2.22 3.51
CA ASN A 226 17.17 2.56 2.65
C ASN A 226 15.87 2.16 3.34
N MET A 227 14.96 3.11 3.51
CA MET A 227 13.66 2.86 4.13
C MET A 227 12.61 2.59 3.06
N HIS A 228 11.80 1.54 3.24
CA HIS A 228 10.73 1.14 2.33
C HIS A 228 9.41 1.01 3.08
N ASN A 229 8.30 1.46 2.48
CA ASN A 229 6.98 1.14 3.01
C ASN A 229 6.65 -0.32 2.75
N HIS A 230 6.11 -0.97 3.76
CA HIS A 230 5.64 -2.35 3.67
C HIS A 230 4.32 -2.45 4.44
N LEU A 231 3.27 -2.94 3.78
CA LEU A 231 1.96 -2.99 4.42
C LEU A 231 1.13 -4.19 3.96
N PHE A 232 0.26 -4.62 4.87
CA PHE A 232 -0.88 -5.46 4.60
C PHE A 232 -2.16 -4.65 4.78
N SER A 233 -3.14 -4.86 3.91
CA SER A 233 -4.44 -4.21 3.98
C SER A 233 -5.55 -5.25 3.97
N ILE A 234 -6.57 -5.03 4.78
CA ILE A 234 -7.82 -5.78 4.75
C ILE A 234 -8.91 -4.80 4.36
N ARG A 235 -9.57 -5.04 3.24
CA ARG A 235 -10.50 -4.09 2.61
C ARG A 235 -11.81 -4.76 2.24
N LEU A 236 -12.87 -3.97 2.26
CA LEU A 236 -14.16 -4.31 1.66
C LEU A 236 -14.28 -3.54 0.35
N THR A 237 -14.63 -4.24 -0.71
CA THR A 237 -14.86 -3.66 -2.04
C THR A 237 -16.28 -3.94 -2.49
N TYR A 238 -16.97 -2.89 -2.92
CA TYR A 238 -18.33 -2.96 -3.43
C TYR A 238 -18.34 -2.59 -4.91
N PHE A 239 -18.85 -3.51 -5.75
CA PHE A 239 -18.96 -3.33 -7.21
C PHE A 239 -20.35 -2.82 -7.59
N PHE A 240 -20.44 -1.70 -8.32
CA PHE A 240 -21.73 -1.05 -8.63
C PHE A 240 -22.50 -1.74 -9.75
N ASN A 241 -21.82 -2.19 -10.80
CA ASN A 241 -22.45 -2.62 -12.06
C ASN A 241 -22.33 -4.12 -12.32
N GLU A 242 -21.92 -4.91 -11.34
CA GLU A 242 -21.86 -6.36 -11.47
C GLU A 242 -23.17 -7.01 -11.02
N LYS A 243 -23.65 -7.95 -11.80
CA LYS A 243 -24.81 -8.78 -11.45
C LYS A 243 -24.35 -10.17 -11.03
N TYR A 244 -24.87 -10.64 -9.93
CA TYR A 244 -24.58 -11.96 -9.42
C TYR A 244 -25.87 -12.69 -9.14
N GLU A 245 -25.92 -13.95 -9.55
CA GLU A 245 -27.02 -14.87 -9.30
C GLU A 245 -26.59 -15.94 -8.31
N LEU A 246 -27.54 -16.35 -7.50
CA LEU A 246 -27.36 -17.41 -6.54
C LEU A 246 -27.46 -18.76 -7.26
N ASN A 247 -26.34 -19.44 -7.45
CA ASN A 247 -26.36 -20.79 -8.00
C ASN A 247 -26.27 -21.81 -6.89
N THR A 248 -27.32 -22.65 -6.74
CA THR A 248 -27.39 -23.74 -5.79
C THR A 248 -27.05 -25.02 -6.51
N LYS A 249 -25.88 -25.60 -6.22
CA LYS A 249 -25.54 -26.93 -6.71
C LYS A 249 -26.37 -27.97 -5.96
N VAL A 250 -27.09 -28.78 -6.73
CA VAL A 250 -27.88 -29.89 -6.23
C VAL A 250 -27.22 -31.19 -6.69
N ASN A 251 -27.05 -32.16 -5.80
CA ASN A 251 -26.55 -33.47 -6.19
C ASN A 251 -27.63 -34.26 -6.98
N ARG A 252 -27.21 -35.41 -7.58
CA ARG A 252 -28.16 -36.27 -8.32
C ARG A 252 -29.35 -36.76 -7.49
N ARG A 253 -29.29 -36.67 -6.14
CA ARG A 253 -30.39 -37.03 -5.22
C ARG A 253 -31.21 -35.83 -4.76
N GLY A 254 -31.01 -34.64 -5.37
CA GLY A 254 -31.77 -33.44 -5.04
C GLY A 254 -31.29 -32.70 -3.78
N ASN A 255 -30.24 -33.14 -3.10
CA ASN A 255 -29.72 -32.49 -1.91
C ASN A 255 -28.84 -31.29 -2.29
N ARG A 256 -29.00 -30.17 -1.56
CA ARG A 256 -28.18 -28.98 -1.77
C ARG A 256 -26.73 -29.25 -1.35
N MET A 257 -25.78 -29.15 -2.30
CA MET A 257 -24.35 -29.33 -2.05
C MET A 257 -23.62 -28.04 -1.70
N GLY A 258 -24.27 -26.90 -1.84
CA GLY A 258 -23.72 -25.59 -1.53
C GLY A 258 -24.36 -24.52 -2.42
N THR A 259 -24.37 -23.33 -1.90
CA THR A 259 -24.92 -22.15 -2.60
C THR A 259 -23.77 -21.17 -2.80
N LYS A 260 -23.52 -20.80 -4.03
CA LYS A 260 -22.46 -19.82 -4.39
C LYS A 260 -23.05 -18.69 -5.21
N TRP A 261 -22.52 -17.49 -4.98
CA TRP A 261 -22.79 -16.37 -5.88
C TRP A 261 -21.94 -16.52 -7.14
N ILE A 262 -22.59 -16.62 -8.29
CA ILE A 262 -21.95 -16.71 -9.61
C ILE A 262 -22.22 -15.41 -10.35
N LYS A 263 -21.19 -14.90 -11.02
CA LYS A 263 -21.30 -13.73 -11.87
C LYS A 263 -22.21 -14.04 -13.04
N SER A 264 -23.26 -13.24 -13.21
CA SER A 264 -24.13 -13.32 -14.36
C SER A 264 -23.40 -12.67 -15.55
N ILE A 265 -22.92 -13.48 -16.48
CA ILE A 265 -22.31 -13.01 -17.74
C ILE A 265 -23.46 -12.82 -18.71
N PRO A 266 -23.71 -11.61 -19.23
CA PRO A 266 -24.73 -11.44 -20.27
C PRO A 266 -24.34 -12.25 -21.49
N GLU A 267 -25.26 -13.10 -21.96
CA GLU A 267 -25.16 -13.73 -23.24
C GLU A 267 -25.30 -12.63 -24.31
N TYR A 268 -24.32 -12.53 -25.23
CA TYR A 268 -24.32 -11.63 -26.36
C TYR A 268 -24.72 -12.39 -27.62
#